data_8d6846f3b95635ef947f76b0170219d4
#
_entry.id   8d6846f3b95635ef947f76b0170219d4
#
_cell.length_a   1.000
_cell.length_b   1.000
_cell.length_c   1.000
_cell.angle_alpha   90.00
_cell.angle_beta   90.00
_cell.angle_gamma   90.00
#
_symmetry.space_group_name_H-M   'P 1'
#
loop_
_entity.id
_entity.type
_entity.pdbx_description
1 polymer ?
#
loop_
_entity_poly.entity_id
_entity_poly.type
_entity_poly.pdbx_seq_one_letter_code
_entity_poly.pdbx_strand_id
1 'polypeptide(L)' 'MSDQSLETLLDEKELSRLLRVSIGTLRFWRTIGRGPRYRKVGQLVRYAPSDVQEWLSRRPSGGEAQAELAR' A
#
# COMPACT_ATOMS: atom_id res chain seq x y z
N MET A 1 9.90 1.53 22.43
CA MET A 1 9.95 1.58 21.71
C MET A 1 9.29 2.40 20.87
N SER A 2 9.86 2.97 20.17
CA SER A 2 9.27 3.94 19.45
C SER A 2 8.19 3.50 18.64
N ASP A 3 8.32 2.38 18.20
CA ASP A 3 7.30 1.97 17.37
C ASP A 3 6.13 1.66 18.15
N GLN A 4 6.10 2.04 19.35
CA GLN A 4 4.96 1.82 20.10
C GLN A 4 3.90 2.79 19.76
N SER A 5 4.19 3.89 19.12
CA SER A 5 3.11 4.80 18.82
C SER A 5 2.18 4.17 17.81
N LEU A 6 0.90 4.35 18.02
CA LEU A 6 -0.09 3.79 17.13
C LEU A 6 -0.32 4.74 15.97
N GLU A 7 -0.29 4.20 14.77
CA GLU A 7 -0.58 4.97 13.59
C GLU A 7 -2.07 4.96 13.34
N THR A 8 -2.57 5.97 12.70
CA THR A 8 -3.94 5.96 12.23
C THR A 8 -4.00 5.00 11.05
N LEU A 9 -4.78 3.95 11.20
CA LEU A 9 -4.89 2.96 10.15
C LEU A 9 -5.81 3.45 9.04
N LEU A 10 -5.55 3.00 7.84
CA LEU A 10 -6.33 3.37 6.67
C LEU A 10 -7.27 2.22 6.33
N ASP A 11 -8.49 2.55 5.94
CA ASP A 11 -9.35 1.52 5.41
C ASP A 11 -9.12 1.44 3.89
N GLU A 12 -9.80 0.50 3.23
CA GLU A 12 -9.53 0.30 1.81
C GLU A 12 -9.97 1.50 0.97
N LYS A 13 -11.00 2.20 1.43
CA LYS A 13 -11.45 3.38 0.69
C LYS A 13 -10.42 4.48 0.76
N GLU A 14 -9.87 4.70 1.95
CA GLU A 14 -8.84 5.71 2.12
C GLU A 14 -7.59 5.35 1.35
N LEU A 15 -7.19 4.08 1.40
CA LEU A 15 -6.01 3.65 0.69
C LEU A 15 -6.21 3.74 -0.82
N SER A 16 -7.40 3.40 -1.28
CA SER A 16 -7.74 3.52 -2.69
C SER A 16 -7.51 4.95 -3.16
N ARG A 17 -7.95 5.91 -2.37
CA ARG A 17 -7.76 7.31 -2.74
C ARG A 17 -6.29 7.72 -2.66
N LEU A 18 -5.60 7.25 -1.66
CA LEU A 18 -4.20 7.60 -1.46
C LEU A 18 -3.34 7.06 -2.59
N LEU A 19 -3.54 5.81 -2.97
CA LEU A 19 -2.77 5.20 -4.04
C LEU A 19 -3.37 5.46 -5.42
N ARG A 20 -4.58 5.98 -5.46
CA ARG A 20 -5.29 6.27 -6.69
C ARG A 20 -5.49 5.01 -7.53
N VAL A 21 -5.86 3.94 -6.85
CA VAL A 21 -6.25 2.69 -7.50
C VAL A 21 -7.63 2.34 -7.00
N SER A 22 -8.33 1.50 -7.73
CA SER A 22 -9.69 1.17 -7.34
C SER A 22 -9.71 0.23 -6.13
N ILE A 23 -10.80 0.24 -5.40
CA ILE A 23 -10.99 -0.69 -4.30
C ILE A 23 -10.93 -2.12 -4.83
N GLY A 24 -11.47 -2.36 -6.02
CA GLY A 24 -11.41 -3.67 -6.62
C GLY A 24 -9.98 -4.14 -6.81
N THR A 25 -9.09 -3.23 -7.20
CA THR A 25 -7.69 -3.56 -7.36
C THR A 25 -7.10 -3.99 -6.01
N LEU A 26 -7.41 -3.25 -4.94
CA LEU A 26 -6.89 -3.60 -3.63
C LEU A 26 -7.39 -4.97 -3.20
N ARG A 27 -8.66 -5.26 -3.44
CA ARG A 27 -9.23 -6.55 -3.08
C ARG A 27 -8.60 -7.67 -3.90
N PHE A 28 -8.37 -7.42 -5.17
CA PHE A 28 -7.74 -8.41 -6.02
C PHE A 28 -6.33 -8.71 -5.53
N TRP A 29 -5.59 -7.67 -5.18
CA TRP A 29 -4.24 -7.86 -4.68
C TRP A 29 -4.24 -8.73 -3.41
N ARG A 30 -5.20 -8.49 -2.51
CA ARG A 30 -5.27 -9.30 -1.31
C ARG A 30 -5.54 -10.76 -1.64
N THR A 31 -6.37 -10.98 -2.66
CA THR A 31 -6.71 -12.33 -3.07
C THR A 31 -5.48 -13.08 -3.58
N ILE A 32 -4.61 -12.41 -4.30
CA ILE A 32 -3.46 -13.07 -4.88
C ILE A 32 -2.18 -12.86 -4.07
N GLY A 33 -2.31 -12.31 -2.87
CA GLY A 33 -1.15 -12.15 -2.01
C GLY A 33 -0.21 -11.05 -2.44
N ARG A 34 -0.74 -10.02 -3.07
CA ARG A 34 0.06 -8.89 -3.49
C ARG A 34 -0.44 -7.62 -2.85
N GLY A 35 0.21 -6.52 -3.14
CA GLY A 35 -0.17 -5.24 -2.59
C GLY A 35 0.44 -5.01 -1.23
N PRO A 36 0.08 -3.91 -0.58
CA PRO A 36 0.64 -3.60 0.73
C PRO A 36 0.14 -4.58 1.78
N ARG A 37 0.94 -4.77 2.81
CA ARG A 37 0.54 -5.60 3.93
C ARG A 37 -0.71 -5.00 4.57
N TYR A 38 -1.62 -5.86 4.99
CA TYR A 38 -2.82 -5.39 5.67
C TYR A 38 -3.02 -6.20 6.94
N ARG A 39 -3.90 -5.71 7.79
CA ARG A 39 -4.24 -6.36 9.04
C ARG A 39 -5.74 -6.53 9.13
N LYS A 40 -6.16 -7.59 9.79
CA LYS A 40 -7.57 -7.78 10.07
C LYS A 40 -7.82 -7.28 11.47
N VAL A 41 -8.68 -6.31 11.60
CA VAL A 41 -9.09 -5.79 12.89
C VAL A 41 -10.52 -6.27 13.04
N GLY A 42 -10.69 -7.42 13.70
CA GLY A 42 -11.97 -8.09 13.68
C GLY A 42 -12.22 -8.59 12.26
N GLN A 43 -13.33 -8.15 11.67
CA GLN A 43 -13.64 -8.52 10.29
C GLN A 43 -13.21 -7.44 9.31
N LEU A 44 -12.61 -6.37 9.80
CA LEU A 44 -12.29 -5.23 8.96
C LEU A 44 -10.85 -5.28 8.49
N VAL A 45 -10.62 -4.86 7.25
CA VAL A 45 -9.27 -4.80 6.71
C VAL A 45 -8.75 -3.40 6.92
N ARG A 46 -7.54 -3.31 7.44
CA ARG A 46 -6.90 -2.02 7.69
C ARG A 46 -5.46 -2.06 7.23
N TYR A 47 -4.95 -0.91 6.83
CA TYR A 47 -3.59 -0.79 6.33
C TYR A 47 -2.84 0.23 7.19
N ALA A 48 -1.67 -0.13 7.67
CA ALA A 48 -0.84 0.81 8.42
C ALA A 48 -0.07 1.67 7.43
N PRO A 49 -0.04 2.99 7.63
CA PRO A 49 0.70 3.84 6.71
C PRO A 49 2.16 3.44 6.52
N SER A 50 2.81 2.97 7.58
CA SER A 50 4.21 2.56 7.45
C SER A 50 4.34 1.32 6.57
N ASP A 51 3.39 0.41 6.61
CA ASP A 51 3.41 -0.76 5.76
C ASP A 51 3.20 -0.35 4.30
N VAL A 52 2.33 0.61 4.08
CA VAL A 52 2.07 1.10 2.73
C VAL A 52 3.32 1.79 2.19
N GLN A 53 3.96 2.59 3.02
CA GLN A 53 5.16 3.32 2.63
C GLN A 53 6.26 2.34 2.25
N GLU A 54 6.44 1.31 3.03
CA GLU A 54 7.48 0.32 2.76
C GLU A 54 7.18 -0.41 1.45
N TRP A 55 5.92 -0.78 1.24
CA TRP A 55 5.54 -1.46 0.02
C TRP A 55 5.79 -0.57 -1.19
N LEU A 56 5.45 0.71 -1.08
CA LEU A 56 5.69 1.64 -2.18
C LEU A 56 7.17 1.76 -2.50
N SER A 57 8.01 1.76 -1.48
CA SER A 57 9.44 1.94 -1.70
C SER A 57 10.04 0.77 -2.46
N ARG A 58 9.36 -0.37 -2.48
CA ARG A 58 9.86 -1.53 -3.20
C ARG A 58 9.20 -1.71 -4.55
N ARG A 59 8.32 -0.78 -4.95
CA ARG A 59 7.69 -0.88 -6.26
C ARG A 59 8.65 -0.43 -7.34
N PRO A 60 8.54 -1.01 -8.52
CA PRO A 60 9.35 -0.53 -9.64
C PRO A 60 9.07 0.94 -9.87
N SER A 61 10.09 1.66 -10.25
CA SER A 61 9.92 3.07 -10.54
C SER A 61 10.38 3.34 -11.95
N GLY A 62 9.91 4.42 -12.50
CA GLY A 62 10.28 4.81 -13.84
C GLY A 62 10.43 6.31 -13.87
N GLY A 63 10.17 6.87 -15.00
CA GLY A 63 10.27 8.31 -15.16
C GLY A 63 11.60 8.70 -15.73
N GLU A 64 12.14 9.76 -15.21
CA GLU A 64 13.33 10.33 -15.79
C GLU A 64 14.49 9.37 -15.89
N ALA A 65 14.85 8.74 -14.78
CA ALA A 65 15.97 7.83 -14.78
C ALA A 65 15.71 6.62 -15.65
N GLN A 66 14.49 6.12 -15.57
CA GLN A 66 14.14 4.94 -16.34
C GLN A 66 14.11 5.27 -17.83
N ALA A 67 13.65 6.45 -18.18
CA ALA A 67 13.60 6.84 -19.55
C ALA A 67 14.99 6.96 -20.13
N GLU A 68 15.92 7.43 -19.36
CA GLU A 68 17.28 7.52 -19.84
C GLU A 68 17.86 6.15 -20.09
N LEU A 69 17.58 5.22 -19.21
CA LEU A 69 18.09 3.87 -19.40
C LEU A 69 17.45 3.19 -20.60
N ALA A 70 16.24 3.53 -20.89
CA ALA A 70 15.50 2.90 -21.97
C ALA A 70 15.92 3.39 -23.33
N ARG A 71 16.62 4.52 -23.39
CA ARG A 71 17.06 4.99 -24.69
C ARG A 71 18.33 4.31 -25.11
#